data_30b9fd1bd7e5079f947fa723820ad29f
#
_entry.id   30b9fd1bd7e5079f947fa723820ad29f
#
_cell.length_a   1.000
_cell.length_b   1.000
_cell.length_c   1.000
_cell.angle_alpha   90.00
_cell.angle_beta   90.00
_cell.angle_gamma   90.00
#
_symmetry.space_group_name_H-M   'P 1'
#
loop_
_entity.id
_entity.type
_entity.pdbx_description
1 polymer ?
#
loop_
_entity_poly.entity_id
_entity_poly.type
_entity_poly.pdbx_seq_one_letter_code
_entity_poly.pdbx_strand_id
1 'polypeptide(L)'
;MSADLPVAHPWFRADDAGEGVTRLWEPHVDDLLVSNVWHVPGRDADLVVDSANGIGPLRPAVDVLVGGRPVIAVATHGHFDHVGGLHEFDDRRVHRDDDEMTRDPYPMRLRRQDFPEDAEEMFAYYGVPVPELVVRAVPAPGFDVRAWVTPGAEPTMLLDEGDTIDLGDRRFTLLHTPGHTAGSACLFEEATGTLFSGDAVYVDARLSWDDAEAMGASLERLRMLGHEVRRVHAGHERSFDGAELVATCEDWLRRLI
;
A
#
# COMPACT_ATOMS: atom_id res chain seq x y z
N MET A 1 -22.69 23.02 1.13
CA MET A 1 -22.32 23.40 2.51
C MET A 1 -21.10 22.61 2.88
N SER A 2 -19.95 23.25 3.16
CA SER A 2 -18.80 22.56 3.72
C SER A 2 -19.20 22.13 5.14
N ALA A 3 -19.48 20.86 5.35
CA ALA A 3 -19.58 20.33 6.71
C ALA A 3 -18.21 20.61 7.37
N ASP A 4 -18.20 21.26 8.53
CA ASP A 4 -17.00 21.39 9.32
C ASP A 4 -16.63 19.99 9.80
N LEU A 5 -15.68 19.33 9.07
CA LEU A 5 -15.18 18.03 9.45
C LEU A 5 -14.42 18.16 10.77
N PRO A 6 -14.55 17.20 11.69
CA PRO A 6 -13.77 17.20 12.91
C PRO A 6 -12.27 17.03 12.61
N VAL A 7 -11.43 17.64 13.44
CA VAL A 7 -9.99 17.39 13.39
C VAL A 7 -9.69 16.09 14.15
N ALA A 8 -8.99 15.16 13.49
CA ALA A 8 -8.53 13.92 14.09
C ALA A 8 -7.03 14.00 14.38
N HIS A 9 -6.66 13.72 15.63
CA HIS A 9 -5.26 13.65 16.03
C HIS A 9 -5.08 12.59 17.13
N PRO A 10 -4.19 11.60 16.95
CA PRO A 10 -3.36 11.35 15.76
C PRO A 10 -4.22 10.98 14.54
N TRP A 11 -3.68 11.24 13.33
CA TRP A 11 -4.35 10.87 12.07
C TRP A 11 -4.25 9.38 11.77
N PHE A 12 -3.07 8.80 11.95
CA PHE A 12 -2.85 7.37 11.78
C PHE A 12 -3.16 6.60 13.07
N ARG A 13 -3.67 5.40 12.91
CA ARG A 13 -3.65 4.36 13.94
C ARG A 13 -2.50 3.39 13.69
N ALA A 14 -2.05 2.71 14.75
CA ALA A 14 -1.00 1.71 14.69
C ALA A 14 -1.41 0.49 15.53
N ASP A 15 -1.23 -0.72 14.96
CA ASP A 15 -1.48 -2.00 15.62
C ASP A 15 -0.24 -2.91 15.45
N ASP A 16 0.05 -3.71 16.46
CA ASP A 16 1.04 -4.79 16.36
C ASP A 16 0.51 -5.91 15.45
N ALA A 17 1.21 -6.16 14.35
CA ALA A 17 0.88 -7.23 13.40
C ALA A 17 1.63 -8.54 13.68
N GLY A 18 2.45 -8.56 14.74
CA GLY A 18 3.31 -9.69 15.13
C GLY A 18 4.68 -9.65 14.44
N GLU A 19 5.62 -10.44 14.95
CA GLU A 19 6.98 -10.60 14.42
C GLU A 19 7.77 -9.27 14.27
N GLY A 20 7.44 -8.28 15.11
CA GLY A 20 8.02 -6.95 15.08
C GLY A 20 7.48 -6.06 13.96
N VAL A 21 6.44 -6.47 13.26
CA VAL A 21 5.79 -5.66 12.23
C VAL A 21 4.67 -4.83 12.85
N THR A 22 4.62 -3.53 12.53
CA THR A 22 3.53 -2.64 12.93
C THR A 22 2.73 -2.24 11.69
N ARG A 23 1.40 -2.39 11.76
CA ARG A 23 0.46 -1.84 10.79
C ARG A 23 0.13 -0.41 11.16
N LEU A 24 0.18 0.52 10.18
CA LEU A 24 -0.40 1.86 10.29
C LEU A 24 -1.49 2.00 9.22
N TRP A 25 -2.54 2.79 9.52
CA TRP A 25 -3.60 3.09 8.53
C TRP A 25 -4.33 4.39 8.88
N GLU A 26 -5.07 4.94 7.91
CA GLU A 26 -5.88 6.16 8.03
C GLU A 26 -7.35 5.81 8.37
N PRO A 27 -7.78 5.80 9.65
CA PRO A 27 -9.12 5.34 10.05
C PRO A 27 -10.26 6.30 9.65
N HIS A 28 -9.92 7.47 9.14
CA HIS A 28 -10.87 8.52 8.79
C HIS A 28 -11.11 8.64 7.28
N VAL A 29 -10.51 7.77 6.49
CA VAL A 29 -10.73 7.64 5.05
C VAL A 29 -11.89 6.70 4.77
N ASP A 30 -12.50 6.78 3.59
CA ASP A 30 -13.52 5.83 3.13
C ASP A 30 -12.96 4.41 3.12
N ASP A 31 -13.76 3.44 3.51
CA ASP A 31 -13.29 2.06 3.72
C ASP A 31 -12.67 1.44 2.46
N LEU A 32 -13.12 1.84 1.25
CA LEU A 32 -12.53 1.40 0.00
C LEU A 32 -11.09 1.89 -0.20
N LEU A 33 -10.75 3.07 0.35
CA LEU A 33 -9.46 3.72 0.18
C LEU A 33 -8.51 3.53 1.37
N VAL A 34 -8.90 2.70 2.34
CA VAL A 34 -8.01 2.37 3.47
C VAL A 34 -6.98 1.36 3.01
N SER A 35 -5.75 1.83 2.83
CA SER A 35 -4.59 0.98 2.60
C SER A 35 -3.78 0.76 3.87
N ASN A 36 -2.98 -0.28 3.88
CA ASN A 36 -2.07 -0.63 4.96
C ASN A 36 -0.69 -0.04 4.70
N VAL A 37 -0.11 0.56 5.71
CA VAL A 37 1.32 0.91 5.75
C VAL A 37 1.98 -0.03 6.76
N TRP A 38 3.08 -0.67 6.38
CA TRP A 38 3.77 -1.61 7.24
C TRP A 38 5.12 -1.07 7.66
N HIS A 39 5.36 -0.97 8.97
CA HIS A 39 6.66 -0.63 9.54
C HIS A 39 7.35 -1.89 10.04
N VAL A 40 8.61 -2.06 9.67
CA VAL A 40 9.47 -3.18 10.05
C VAL A 40 10.77 -2.63 10.64
N PRO A 41 11.04 -2.80 11.93
CA PRO A 41 12.31 -2.40 12.51
C PRO A 41 13.43 -3.35 12.08
N GLY A 42 14.60 -2.79 11.81
CA GLY A 42 15.84 -3.50 11.63
C GLY A 42 16.95 -2.96 12.51
N ARG A 43 18.12 -3.60 12.47
CA ARG A 43 19.28 -3.17 13.28
C ARG A 43 19.87 -1.84 12.77
N ASP A 44 20.03 -1.70 11.45
CA ASP A 44 20.76 -0.60 10.82
C ASP A 44 19.83 0.42 10.16
N ALA A 45 18.65 0.00 9.70
CA ALA A 45 17.60 0.82 9.13
C ALA A 45 16.24 0.18 9.40
N ASP A 46 15.18 0.97 9.33
CA ASP A 46 13.80 0.51 9.35
C ASP A 46 13.21 0.52 7.93
N LEU A 47 12.31 -0.41 7.62
CA LEU A 47 11.56 -0.45 6.38
C LEU A 47 10.14 0.05 6.62
N VAL A 48 9.66 0.88 5.70
CA VAL A 48 8.23 1.22 5.55
C VAL A 48 7.77 0.71 4.20
N VAL A 49 6.74 -0.13 4.18
CA VAL A 49 6.12 -0.63 2.95
C VAL A 49 4.80 0.09 2.76
N ASP A 50 4.66 0.75 1.61
CA ASP A 50 3.58 1.65 1.23
C ASP A 50 3.46 2.90 2.12
N SER A 51 2.62 3.86 1.73
CA SER A 51 2.59 5.16 2.39
C SER A 51 1.22 5.82 2.42
N ALA A 52 0.15 5.05 2.29
CA ALA A 52 -1.24 5.49 2.34
C ALA A 52 -1.59 6.61 1.33
N ASN A 53 -2.71 7.30 1.57
CA ASN A 53 -3.26 8.31 0.65
C ASN A 53 -2.49 9.64 0.66
N GLY A 54 -1.70 9.92 1.70
CA GLY A 54 -1.04 11.22 1.85
C GLY A 54 -1.97 12.37 2.27
N ILE A 55 -3.08 12.05 2.94
CA ILE A 55 -4.02 13.06 3.46
C ILE A 55 -3.48 13.67 4.75
N GLY A 56 -3.01 12.84 5.66
CA GLY A 56 -2.33 13.27 6.87
C GLY A 56 -0.84 12.92 6.87
N PRO A 57 -0.01 13.60 7.68
CA PRO A 57 1.43 13.37 7.69
C PRO A 57 1.75 11.97 8.24
N LEU A 58 2.35 11.13 7.41
CA LEU A 58 2.76 9.77 7.77
C LEU A 58 4.08 9.75 8.54
N ARG A 59 5.05 10.58 8.14
CA ARG A 59 6.40 10.57 8.72
C ARG A 59 6.40 10.74 10.24
N PRO A 60 5.63 11.65 10.85
CA PRO A 60 5.55 11.76 12.31
C PRO A 60 5.02 10.50 13.00
N ALA A 61 4.10 9.76 12.36
CA ALA A 61 3.59 8.50 12.91
C ALA A 61 4.65 7.39 12.87
N VAL A 62 5.47 7.36 11.81
CA VAL A 62 6.61 6.45 11.67
C VAL A 62 7.73 6.81 12.63
N ASP A 63 8.06 8.08 12.80
CA ASP A 63 9.16 8.54 13.68
C ASP A 63 9.00 8.09 15.14
N VAL A 64 7.76 7.89 15.60
CA VAL A 64 7.49 7.35 16.94
C VAL A 64 7.97 5.90 17.09
N LEU A 65 8.02 5.15 15.97
CA LEU A 65 8.41 3.73 15.95
C LEU A 65 9.91 3.52 15.70
N VAL A 66 10.53 4.41 14.93
CA VAL A 66 11.87 4.22 14.34
C VAL A 66 13.02 4.36 15.34
N GLY A 67 12.87 5.16 16.39
CA GLY A 67 13.95 5.39 17.36
C GLY A 67 15.21 6.06 16.78
N GLY A 68 15.06 6.84 15.69
CA GLY A 68 16.14 7.64 15.10
C GLY A 68 17.00 6.90 14.05
N ARG A 69 16.66 5.68 13.66
CA ARG A 69 17.33 4.98 12.56
C ARG A 69 16.94 5.56 11.18
N PRO A 70 17.77 5.36 10.13
CA PRO A 70 17.36 5.61 8.76
C PRO A 70 16.09 4.82 8.40
N VAL A 71 15.24 5.39 7.55
CA VAL A 71 14.02 4.74 7.04
C VAL A 71 14.13 4.57 5.54
N ILE A 72 13.93 3.35 5.08
CA ILE A 72 13.77 3.00 3.67
C ILE A 72 12.28 2.85 3.42
N ALA A 73 11.69 3.69 2.58
CA ALA A 73 10.30 3.57 2.17
C ALA A 73 10.22 2.90 0.79
N VAL A 74 9.44 1.82 0.69
CA VAL A 74 9.25 1.06 -0.55
C VAL A 74 7.76 1.04 -0.87
N ALA A 75 7.38 1.56 -2.03
CA ALA A 75 6.03 1.36 -2.54
C ALA A 75 5.95 0.01 -3.28
N THR A 76 4.92 -0.77 -2.97
CA THR A 76 4.65 -2.04 -3.66
C THR A 76 4.20 -1.82 -5.09
N HIS A 77 3.54 -0.69 -5.35
CA HIS A 77 3.09 -0.25 -6.68
C HIS A 77 2.72 1.24 -6.66
N GLY A 78 2.40 1.80 -7.83
CA GLY A 78 2.23 3.25 -8.01
C GLY A 78 0.83 3.81 -7.75
N HIS A 79 -0.15 3.06 -7.25
CA HIS A 79 -1.48 3.59 -6.99
C HIS A 79 -1.47 4.65 -5.88
N PHE A 80 -2.39 5.60 -6.01
CA PHE A 80 -2.46 6.82 -5.22
C PHE A 80 -2.58 6.56 -3.70
N ASP A 81 -3.23 5.49 -3.30
CA ASP A 81 -3.44 5.09 -1.91
C ASP A 81 -2.27 4.28 -1.32
N HIS A 82 -1.21 4.04 -2.11
CA HIS A 82 0.04 3.42 -1.68
C HIS A 82 1.24 4.36 -1.74
N VAL A 83 1.19 5.42 -2.54
CA VAL A 83 2.33 6.34 -2.73
C VAL A 83 2.12 7.73 -2.14
N GLY A 84 0.91 8.07 -1.64
CA GLY A 84 0.56 9.43 -1.25
C GLY A 84 1.45 10.06 -0.18
N GLY A 85 1.92 9.28 0.79
CA GLY A 85 2.87 9.74 1.82
C GLY A 85 4.34 9.51 1.49
N LEU A 86 4.67 8.90 0.33
CA LEU A 86 6.04 8.52 -0.02
C LEU A 86 6.99 9.72 -0.09
N HIS A 87 6.50 10.88 -0.51
CA HIS A 87 7.25 12.14 -0.59
C HIS A 87 7.84 12.61 0.74
N GLU A 88 7.34 12.10 1.89
CA GLU A 88 7.82 12.46 3.23
C GLU A 88 9.13 11.75 3.64
N PHE A 89 9.60 10.79 2.84
CA PHE A 89 10.79 9.98 3.14
C PHE A 89 11.99 10.39 2.26
N ASP A 90 13.21 10.28 2.81
CA ASP A 90 14.43 10.61 2.07
C ASP A 90 14.89 9.48 1.14
N ASP A 91 14.69 8.21 1.53
CA ASP A 91 14.97 7.01 0.71
C ASP A 91 13.63 6.42 0.25
N ARG A 92 13.29 6.63 -1.02
CA ARG A 92 12.02 6.26 -1.66
C ARG A 92 12.29 5.31 -2.81
N ARG A 93 11.74 4.11 -2.73
CA ARG A 93 11.97 3.05 -3.70
C ARG A 93 10.67 2.53 -4.27
N VAL A 94 10.70 2.15 -5.55
CA VAL A 94 9.59 1.54 -6.27
C VAL A 94 10.16 0.69 -7.41
N HIS A 95 9.40 -0.30 -7.87
CA HIS A 95 9.76 -1.02 -9.10
C HIS A 95 9.77 -0.04 -10.30
N ARG A 96 10.75 -0.20 -11.22
CA ARG A 96 10.94 0.75 -12.33
C ARG A 96 9.73 0.96 -13.23
N ASP A 97 8.91 -0.06 -13.40
CA ASP A 97 7.75 0.02 -14.29
C ASP A 97 6.60 0.85 -13.70
N ASP A 98 6.66 1.20 -12.40
CA ASP A 98 5.72 2.12 -11.74
C ASP A 98 6.36 3.49 -11.39
N ASP A 99 7.55 3.81 -11.94
CA ASP A 99 8.24 5.09 -11.70
C ASP A 99 7.35 6.29 -12.07
N GLU A 100 6.78 6.28 -13.29
CA GLU A 100 5.93 7.38 -13.77
C GLU A 100 4.67 7.52 -12.91
N MET A 101 4.00 6.41 -12.59
CA MET A 101 2.80 6.39 -11.76
C MET A 101 3.08 6.88 -10.33
N THR A 102 4.29 6.66 -9.81
CA THR A 102 4.70 7.17 -8.49
C THR A 102 4.99 8.68 -8.52
N ARG A 103 5.55 9.20 -9.61
CA ARG A 103 5.82 10.65 -9.78
C ARG A 103 4.56 11.46 -10.00
N ASP A 104 3.63 10.92 -10.78
CA ASP A 104 2.35 11.55 -11.15
C ASP A 104 1.21 10.54 -10.94
N PRO A 105 0.86 10.27 -9.66
CA PRO A 105 -0.17 9.30 -9.34
C PRO A 105 -1.55 9.80 -9.78
N TYR A 106 -2.49 8.86 -9.87
CA TYR A 106 -3.89 9.20 -10.14
C TYR A 106 -4.35 10.35 -9.22
N PRO A 107 -4.84 11.48 -9.78
CA PRO A 107 -5.09 12.72 -9.05
C PRO A 107 -6.40 12.66 -8.25
N MET A 108 -6.50 11.70 -7.34
CA MET A 108 -7.68 11.54 -6.49
C MET A 108 -7.96 12.80 -5.68
N ARG A 109 -9.23 13.07 -5.43
CA ARG A 109 -9.74 14.22 -4.68
C ARG A 109 -10.60 13.74 -3.52
N LEU A 110 -10.83 14.62 -2.53
CA LEU A 110 -11.60 14.25 -1.34
C LEU A 110 -13.09 14.44 -1.47
N ARG A 111 -13.57 15.21 -2.46
CA ARG A 111 -15.00 15.47 -2.68
C ARG A 111 -15.44 14.90 -4.02
N ARG A 112 -16.55 14.19 -4.04
CA ARG A 112 -17.13 13.58 -5.24
C ARG A 112 -17.21 14.54 -6.43
N GLN A 113 -17.67 15.77 -6.19
CA GLN A 113 -17.82 16.78 -7.24
C GLN A 113 -16.49 17.23 -7.88
N ASP A 114 -15.36 16.92 -7.27
CA ASP A 114 -14.00 17.25 -7.74
C ASP A 114 -13.25 16.02 -8.23
N PHE A 115 -13.89 14.85 -8.26
CA PHE A 115 -13.27 13.59 -8.70
C PHE A 115 -12.87 13.67 -10.18
N PRO A 116 -11.79 13.00 -10.59
CA PRO A 116 -11.56 12.67 -12.00
C PRO A 116 -12.76 11.93 -12.61
N GLU A 117 -12.93 12.04 -13.93
CA GLU A 117 -14.14 11.55 -14.63
C GLU A 117 -14.39 10.04 -14.42
N ASP A 118 -13.33 9.26 -14.25
CA ASP A 118 -13.35 7.80 -14.11
C ASP A 118 -13.35 7.31 -12.64
N ALA A 119 -13.18 8.21 -11.66
CA ALA A 119 -13.11 7.81 -10.25
C ALA A 119 -14.37 7.05 -9.78
N GLU A 120 -15.55 7.40 -10.29
CA GLU A 120 -16.80 6.72 -9.92
C GLU A 120 -16.83 5.27 -10.43
N GLU A 121 -16.11 4.94 -11.51
CA GLU A 121 -16.01 3.59 -12.06
C GLU A 121 -15.28 2.65 -11.09
N MET A 122 -14.27 3.16 -10.36
CA MET A 122 -13.58 2.41 -9.31
C MET A 122 -14.56 1.96 -8.21
N PHE A 123 -15.37 2.86 -7.68
CA PHE A 123 -16.39 2.51 -6.67
C PHE A 123 -17.41 1.50 -7.23
N ALA A 124 -17.84 1.68 -8.48
CA ALA A 124 -18.78 0.77 -9.15
C ALA A 124 -18.16 -0.63 -9.33
N TYR A 125 -16.87 -0.72 -9.68
CA TYR A 125 -16.15 -1.98 -9.80
C TYR A 125 -16.19 -2.79 -8.50
N TYR A 126 -15.97 -2.13 -7.36
CA TYR A 126 -16.02 -2.77 -6.03
C TYR A 126 -17.45 -2.93 -5.49
N GLY A 127 -18.46 -2.40 -6.20
CA GLY A 127 -19.87 -2.53 -5.82
C GLY A 127 -20.26 -1.70 -4.59
N VAL A 128 -19.52 -0.61 -4.32
CA VAL A 128 -19.75 0.27 -3.18
C VAL A 128 -20.33 1.62 -3.62
N PRO A 129 -21.15 2.29 -2.79
CA PRO A 129 -21.68 3.61 -3.11
C PRO A 129 -20.56 4.67 -3.19
N VAL A 130 -20.63 5.57 -4.16
CA VAL A 130 -19.72 6.72 -4.24
C VAL A 130 -20.04 7.70 -3.11
N PRO A 131 -19.11 7.96 -2.16
CA PRO A 131 -19.36 8.90 -1.08
C PRO A 131 -19.28 10.36 -1.57
N GLU A 132 -20.01 11.28 -0.93
CA GLU A 132 -19.87 12.71 -1.20
C GLU A 132 -18.52 13.26 -0.73
N LEU A 133 -17.93 12.63 0.29
CA LEU A 133 -16.59 12.88 0.83
C LEU A 133 -15.92 11.54 1.13
N VAL A 134 -14.69 11.37 0.68
CA VAL A 134 -13.90 10.17 1.00
C VAL A 134 -13.19 10.28 2.36
N VAL A 135 -13.45 11.32 3.13
CA VAL A 135 -12.92 11.51 4.48
C VAL A 135 -14.03 11.85 5.48
N ARG A 136 -13.88 11.34 6.69
CA ARG A 136 -14.80 11.56 7.83
C ARG A 136 -14.24 12.58 8.84
N ALA A 137 -12.96 12.98 8.70
CA ALA A 137 -12.26 13.97 9.51
C ALA A 137 -11.16 14.64 8.68
N VAL A 138 -10.46 15.62 9.25
CA VAL A 138 -9.27 16.26 8.67
C VAL A 138 -8.07 16.14 9.61
N PRO A 139 -6.82 16.07 9.10
CA PRO A 139 -5.63 15.83 9.93
C PRO A 139 -5.21 17.04 10.77
N ALA A 140 -5.64 18.26 10.39
CA ALA A 140 -5.25 19.49 11.10
C ALA A 140 -6.30 20.60 10.93
N PRO A 141 -6.35 21.57 11.86
CA PRO A 141 -7.14 22.77 11.68
C PRO A 141 -6.71 23.52 10.42
N GLY A 142 -7.69 23.97 9.62
CA GLY A 142 -7.44 24.70 8.37
C GLY A 142 -7.03 23.84 7.18
N PHE A 143 -7.06 22.51 7.29
CA PHE A 143 -6.88 21.62 6.14
C PHE A 143 -7.93 21.89 5.05
N ASP A 144 -7.45 22.14 3.83
CA ASP A 144 -8.35 22.46 2.71
C ASP A 144 -8.71 21.20 1.91
N VAL A 145 -9.85 20.60 2.25
CA VAL A 145 -10.44 19.43 1.55
C VAL A 145 -10.65 19.67 0.05
N ARG A 146 -10.79 20.94 -0.37
CA ARG A 146 -11.04 21.28 -1.80
C ARG A 146 -9.75 21.34 -2.59
N ALA A 147 -8.68 21.82 -1.94
CA ALA A 147 -7.38 21.97 -2.59
C ALA A 147 -6.60 20.66 -2.65
N TRP A 148 -6.89 19.72 -1.74
CA TRP A 148 -6.12 18.48 -1.67
C TRP A 148 -6.26 17.66 -2.96
N VAL A 149 -5.15 17.11 -3.38
CA VAL A 149 -4.98 16.12 -4.45
C VAL A 149 -3.87 15.19 -4.02
N THR A 150 -3.93 13.93 -4.44
CA THR A 150 -2.88 12.94 -4.11
C THR A 150 -1.49 13.49 -4.44
N PRO A 151 -0.57 13.53 -3.47
CA PRO A 151 0.81 13.93 -3.74
C PRO A 151 1.56 12.85 -4.51
N GLY A 152 2.37 13.26 -5.50
CA GLY A 152 3.36 12.39 -6.12
C GLY A 152 4.72 12.46 -5.42
N ALA A 153 5.57 11.48 -5.70
CA ALA A 153 6.92 11.41 -5.16
C ALA A 153 7.94 11.00 -6.22
N GLU A 154 9.05 11.73 -6.28
CA GLU A 154 10.22 11.34 -7.08
C GLU A 154 10.91 10.15 -6.38
N PRO A 155 10.97 8.93 -6.94
CA PRO A 155 11.75 7.85 -6.36
C PRO A 155 13.23 8.19 -6.33
N THR A 156 13.92 7.80 -5.25
CA THR A 156 15.38 7.98 -5.14
C THR A 156 16.13 6.76 -5.66
N MET A 157 15.45 5.61 -5.74
CA MET A 157 15.98 4.37 -6.28
C MET A 157 14.88 3.58 -6.98
N LEU A 158 15.16 3.12 -8.19
CA LEU A 158 14.31 2.18 -8.91
C LEU A 158 14.81 0.76 -8.65
N LEU A 159 13.89 -0.15 -8.39
CA LEU A 159 14.14 -1.54 -8.07
C LEU A 159 13.76 -2.45 -9.24
N ASP A 160 14.42 -3.60 -9.31
CA ASP A 160 14.15 -4.67 -10.25
C ASP A 160 13.88 -6.00 -9.52
N GLU A 161 13.41 -7.00 -10.25
CA GLU A 161 13.30 -8.38 -9.77
C GLU A 161 14.58 -8.86 -9.10
N GLY A 162 14.47 -9.35 -7.86
CA GLY A 162 15.59 -9.90 -7.10
C GLY A 162 16.44 -8.88 -6.34
N ASP A 163 16.16 -7.57 -6.49
CA ASP A 163 16.79 -6.56 -5.65
C ASP A 163 16.47 -6.76 -4.17
N THR A 164 17.41 -6.38 -3.31
CA THR A 164 17.27 -6.62 -1.88
C THR A 164 17.26 -5.34 -1.06
N ILE A 165 16.40 -5.32 -0.03
CA ILE A 165 16.38 -4.29 1.01
C ILE A 165 16.99 -4.91 2.26
N ASP A 166 18.18 -4.45 2.66
CA ASP A 166 18.93 -4.95 3.82
C ASP A 166 18.80 -3.98 4.99
N LEU A 167 18.28 -4.48 6.11
CA LEU A 167 18.08 -3.73 7.36
C LEU A 167 19.17 -4.06 8.40
N GLY A 168 20.18 -4.87 8.00
CA GLY A 168 21.28 -5.31 8.83
C GLY A 168 21.08 -6.66 9.50
N ASP A 169 19.91 -6.96 10.00
CA ASP A 169 19.51 -8.25 10.59
C ASP A 169 18.30 -8.87 9.91
N ARG A 170 17.63 -8.11 9.06
CA ARG A 170 16.50 -8.55 8.20
C ARG A 170 16.81 -8.19 6.75
N ARG A 171 16.36 -9.04 5.83
CA ARG A 171 16.55 -8.81 4.40
C ARG A 171 15.32 -9.22 3.63
N PHE A 172 14.83 -8.31 2.80
CA PHE A 172 13.68 -8.51 1.92
C PHE A 172 14.14 -8.55 0.48
N THR A 173 13.67 -9.53 -0.28
CA THR A 173 13.87 -9.62 -1.73
C THR A 173 12.63 -9.12 -2.43
N LEU A 174 12.81 -8.25 -3.41
CA LEU A 174 11.72 -7.82 -4.28
C LEU A 174 11.37 -8.94 -5.26
N LEU A 175 10.11 -9.30 -5.29
CA LEU A 175 9.52 -10.21 -6.26
C LEU A 175 8.60 -9.41 -7.17
N HIS A 176 8.95 -9.24 -8.44
CA HIS A 176 8.10 -8.57 -9.41
C HIS A 176 6.87 -9.42 -9.69
N THR A 177 5.70 -8.89 -9.39
CA THR A 177 4.40 -9.56 -9.50
C THR A 177 3.40 -8.67 -10.27
N PRO A 178 3.69 -8.41 -11.57
CA PRO A 178 2.87 -7.53 -12.39
C PRO A 178 1.46 -8.05 -12.59
N GLY A 179 0.57 -7.17 -12.99
CA GLY A 179 -0.82 -7.48 -13.31
C GLY A 179 -1.81 -6.54 -12.68
N HIS A 180 -1.69 -6.24 -11.38
CA HIS A 180 -2.44 -5.17 -10.75
C HIS A 180 -2.00 -3.81 -11.31
N THR A 181 -0.69 -3.54 -11.31
CA THR A 181 -0.01 -2.55 -12.15
C THR A 181 1.16 -3.22 -12.86
N ALA A 182 1.80 -2.50 -13.81
CA ALA A 182 2.98 -3.02 -14.50
C ALA A 182 4.17 -3.24 -13.56
N GLY A 183 4.35 -2.37 -12.56
CA GLY A 183 5.44 -2.43 -11.59
C GLY A 183 5.06 -3.05 -10.25
N SER A 184 3.88 -3.65 -10.11
CA SER A 184 3.48 -4.31 -8.85
C SER A 184 4.54 -5.31 -8.38
N ALA A 185 4.91 -5.21 -7.11
CA ALA A 185 5.95 -6.04 -6.51
C ALA A 185 5.60 -6.44 -5.08
N CYS A 186 6.02 -7.64 -4.72
CA CYS A 186 6.00 -8.12 -3.34
C CYS A 186 7.39 -8.00 -2.71
N LEU A 187 7.46 -7.92 -1.38
CA LEU A 187 8.71 -8.03 -0.64
C LEU A 187 8.68 -9.29 0.21
N PHE A 188 9.64 -10.18 0.02
CA PHE A 188 9.70 -11.46 0.71
C PHE A 188 10.94 -11.57 1.61
N GLU A 189 10.74 -11.91 2.87
CA GLU A 189 11.80 -12.28 3.83
C GLU A 189 11.79 -13.78 4.04
N GLU A 190 12.74 -14.49 3.44
CA GLU A 190 12.86 -15.95 3.53
C GLU A 190 13.08 -16.42 4.97
N ALA A 191 13.87 -15.68 5.76
CA ALA A 191 14.24 -16.09 7.12
C ALA A 191 13.03 -16.26 8.06
N THR A 192 12.01 -15.43 7.91
CA THR A 192 10.79 -15.47 8.73
C THR A 192 9.58 -16.04 7.98
N GLY A 193 9.65 -16.10 6.64
CA GLY A 193 8.51 -16.41 5.77
C GLY A 193 7.49 -15.25 5.71
N THR A 194 7.94 -14.00 5.89
CA THR A 194 7.09 -12.81 5.82
C THR A 194 7.02 -12.30 4.39
N LEU A 195 5.80 -12.08 3.89
CA LEU A 195 5.51 -11.53 2.57
C LEU A 195 4.69 -10.24 2.71
N PHE A 196 5.16 -9.15 2.15
CA PHE A 196 4.35 -7.96 1.87
C PHE A 196 3.88 -8.07 0.44
N SER A 197 2.58 -8.24 0.24
CA SER A 197 2.02 -8.56 -1.10
C SER A 197 1.51 -7.35 -1.86
N GLY A 198 1.43 -6.17 -1.23
CA GLY A 198 0.70 -5.05 -1.83
C GLY A 198 -0.67 -5.52 -2.30
N ASP A 199 -1.01 -5.15 -3.53
CA ASP A 199 -2.29 -5.48 -4.15
C ASP A 199 -2.21 -6.64 -5.15
N ALA A 200 -1.07 -7.33 -5.21
CA ALA A 200 -0.97 -8.57 -5.97
C ALA A 200 -1.91 -9.66 -5.42
N VAL A 201 -2.12 -9.69 -4.09
CA VAL A 201 -3.10 -10.56 -3.44
C VAL A 201 -3.48 -10.05 -2.05
N TYR A 202 -4.77 -10.04 -1.76
CA TYR A 202 -5.35 -9.82 -0.43
C TYR A 202 -6.62 -10.66 -0.28
N VAL A 203 -7.12 -10.79 0.94
CA VAL A 203 -8.31 -11.59 1.28
C VAL A 203 -9.50 -10.66 1.55
N ASP A 204 -10.69 -11.26 1.62
CA ASP A 204 -11.93 -10.60 2.04
C ASP A 204 -12.46 -9.48 1.12
N ALA A 205 -11.74 -9.17 0.01
CA ALA A 205 -12.16 -8.19 -0.99
C ALA A 205 -11.88 -8.66 -2.42
N ARG A 206 -12.31 -7.86 -3.39
CA ARG A 206 -12.16 -8.16 -4.82
C ARG A 206 -10.83 -7.63 -5.34
N LEU A 207 -10.01 -8.48 -5.97
CA LEU A 207 -8.80 -8.03 -6.67
C LEU A 207 -9.16 -7.28 -7.96
N SER A 208 -8.32 -6.32 -8.32
CA SER A 208 -8.32 -5.62 -9.61
C SER A 208 -7.00 -5.83 -10.33
N TRP A 209 -7.00 -5.63 -11.64
CA TRP A 209 -5.82 -5.79 -12.50
C TRP A 209 -5.95 -5.00 -13.79
N ASP A 210 -4.82 -4.50 -14.27
CA ASP A 210 -4.68 -3.88 -15.59
C ASP A 210 -4.39 -4.92 -16.66
N ASP A 211 -3.66 -6.00 -16.28
CA ASP A 211 -3.28 -7.10 -17.17
C ASP A 211 -3.62 -8.46 -16.55
N ALA A 212 -4.65 -9.11 -17.08
CA ALA A 212 -5.13 -10.40 -16.58
C ALA A 212 -4.12 -11.56 -16.81
N GLU A 213 -3.34 -11.53 -17.89
CA GLU A 213 -2.34 -12.57 -18.18
C GLU A 213 -1.16 -12.46 -17.20
N ALA A 214 -0.63 -11.25 -17.01
CA ALA A 214 0.42 -10.98 -16.05
C ALA A 214 -0.05 -11.29 -14.62
N MET A 215 -1.29 -10.89 -14.25
CA MET A 215 -1.87 -11.20 -12.94
C MET A 215 -1.98 -12.71 -12.73
N GLY A 216 -2.40 -13.47 -13.74
CA GLY A 216 -2.46 -14.92 -13.65
C GLY A 216 -1.09 -15.55 -13.40
N ALA A 217 -0.04 -15.08 -14.09
CA ALA A 217 1.33 -15.56 -13.87
C ALA A 217 1.84 -15.21 -12.46
N SER A 218 1.54 -14.01 -11.97
CA SER A 218 1.90 -13.54 -10.63
C SER A 218 1.20 -14.36 -9.53
N LEU A 219 -0.10 -14.60 -9.67
CA LEU A 219 -0.85 -15.44 -8.73
C LEU A 219 -0.34 -16.89 -8.70
N GLU A 220 0.04 -17.46 -9.86
CA GLU A 220 0.62 -18.81 -9.91
C GLU A 220 1.98 -18.83 -9.20
N ARG A 221 2.82 -17.81 -9.40
CA ARG A 221 4.09 -17.67 -8.68
C ARG A 221 3.89 -17.59 -7.17
N LEU A 222 2.95 -16.74 -6.70
CA LEU A 222 2.64 -16.59 -5.28
C LEU A 222 2.04 -17.87 -4.68
N ARG A 223 1.20 -18.58 -5.43
CA ARG A 223 0.66 -19.88 -5.03
C ARG A 223 1.78 -20.90 -4.78
N MET A 224 2.78 -20.96 -5.68
CA MET A 224 3.93 -21.85 -5.51
C MET A 224 4.80 -21.45 -4.31
N LEU A 225 4.99 -20.15 -4.07
CA LEU A 225 5.73 -19.62 -2.92
C LEU A 225 5.01 -19.86 -1.59
N GLY A 226 3.69 -20.03 -1.61
CA GLY A 226 2.85 -20.08 -0.40
C GLY A 226 3.29 -21.11 0.65
N HIS A 227 4.02 -22.17 0.26
CA HIS A 227 4.56 -23.17 1.20
C HIS A 227 5.74 -22.64 2.05
N GLU A 228 6.41 -21.57 1.61
CA GLU A 228 7.51 -20.91 2.31
C GLU A 228 7.00 -19.70 3.13
N VAL A 229 5.80 -19.23 2.80
CA VAL A 229 5.18 -18.06 3.46
C VAL A 229 4.50 -18.48 4.75
N ARG A 230 4.82 -17.80 5.85
CA ARG A 230 4.13 -17.96 7.14
C ARG A 230 3.09 -16.89 7.38
N ARG A 231 3.40 -15.66 6.95
CA ARG A 231 2.54 -14.49 7.13
C ARG A 231 2.58 -13.61 5.90
N VAL A 232 1.39 -13.21 5.45
CA VAL A 232 1.19 -12.20 4.40
C VAL A 232 0.66 -10.93 5.05
N HIS A 233 1.29 -9.82 4.70
CA HIS A 233 0.86 -8.46 5.01
C HIS A 233 0.48 -7.80 3.68
N ALA A 234 -0.82 -7.67 3.42
CA ALA A 234 -1.35 -7.17 2.16
C ALA A 234 -1.50 -5.64 2.14
N GLY A 235 -1.66 -5.06 0.96
CA GLY A 235 -1.93 -3.63 0.80
C GLY A 235 -3.26 -3.20 1.40
N HIS A 236 -4.26 -4.09 1.37
CA HIS A 236 -5.57 -3.89 1.97
C HIS A 236 -5.92 -5.03 2.92
N GLU A 237 -6.98 -4.80 3.71
CA GLU A 237 -7.59 -5.79 4.59
C GLU A 237 -6.64 -6.33 5.68
N ARG A 238 -6.87 -7.53 6.16
CA ARG A 238 -6.11 -8.16 7.23
C ARG A 238 -4.90 -8.96 6.74
N SER A 239 -3.95 -9.18 7.62
CA SER A 239 -2.91 -10.18 7.40
C SER A 239 -3.48 -11.60 7.44
N PHE A 240 -2.84 -12.53 6.70
CA PHE A 240 -3.26 -13.93 6.61
C PHE A 240 -2.04 -14.86 6.50
N ASP A 241 -2.24 -16.16 6.46
CA ASP A 241 -1.14 -17.13 6.41
C ASP A 241 -0.90 -17.70 4.99
N GLY A 242 0.18 -18.49 4.85
CA GLY A 242 0.55 -19.09 3.56
C GLY A 242 -0.48 -20.10 3.03
N ALA A 243 -1.25 -20.75 3.89
CA ALA A 243 -2.30 -21.66 3.44
C ALA A 243 -3.47 -20.87 2.83
N GLU A 244 -3.83 -19.75 3.44
CA GLU A 244 -4.81 -18.80 2.91
C GLU A 244 -4.31 -18.13 1.62
N LEU A 245 -2.99 -17.84 1.50
CA LEU A 245 -2.38 -17.35 0.27
C LEU A 245 -2.61 -18.31 -0.88
N VAL A 246 -2.27 -19.59 -0.68
CA VAL A 246 -2.47 -20.64 -1.71
C VAL A 246 -3.95 -20.71 -2.13
N ALA A 247 -4.86 -20.77 -1.15
CA ALA A 247 -6.29 -20.90 -1.41
C ALA A 247 -6.85 -19.69 -2.17
N THR A 248 -6.41 -18.47 -1.79
CA THR A 248 -6.82 -17.22 -2.44
C THR A 248 -6.30 -17.13 -3.87
N CYS A 249 -5.04 -17.46 -4.11
CA CYS A 249 -4.48 -17.52 -5.46
C CYS A 249 -5.23 -18.53 -6.34
N GLU A 250 -5.53 -19.73 -5.83
CA GLU A 250 -6.29 -20.74 -6.56
C GLU A 250 -7.71 -20.27 -6.90
N ASP A 251 -8.38 -19.54 -6.00
CA ASP A 251 -9.71 -19.00 -6.27
C ASP A 251 -9.69 -17.95 -7.37
N TRP A 252 -8.73 -17.01 -7.32
CA TRP A 252 -8.59 -15.97 -8.33
C TRP A 252 -8.14 -16.50 -9.69
N LEU A 253 -7.23 -17.49 -9.73
CA LEU A 253 -6.85 -18.16 -10.98
C LEU A 253 -8.05 -18.80 -11.69
N ARG A 254 -9.03 -19.34 -10.94
CA ARG A 254 -10.29 -19.86 -11.53
C ARG A 254 -11.20 -18.76 -12.07
N ARG A 255 -11.11 -17.54 -11.55
CA ARG A 255 -11.95 -16.39 -11.95
C ARG A 255 -11.37 -15.61 -13.14
N LEU A 256 -10.07 -15.73 -13.37
CA LEU A 256 -9.38 -15.12 -14.51
C LEU A 256 -9.61 -15.87 -15.83
N ILE A 257 -10.06 -17.13 -15.78
CA ILE A 257 -10.39 -17.97 -16.93
C ILE A 257 -11.84 -17.72 -17.35
#